data_49acd1cc5d521f4302e0a68b7f2e3cc8
#
_entry.id   49acd1cc5d521f4302e0a68b7f2e3cc8
#
_cell.length_a   1.000
_cell.length_b   1.000
_cell.length_c   1.000
_cell.angle_alpha   90.00
_cell.angle_beta   90.00
_cell.angle_gamma   90.00
#
_symmetry.space_group_name_H-M   'P 1'
#
loop_
_entity.id
_entity.type
_entity.pdbx_description
1 polymer ?
#
loop_
_entity_poly.entity_id
_entity_poly.type
_entity_poly.pdbx_seq_one_letter_code
_entity_poly.pdbx_strand_id
1 'polypeptide(L)'
;MNNNELPFGTQFSPTIVSLDEIVQLVKENDGKTITEFVDVLAEKYWPYSPSKKKLAGNLKISLTSYGIVTDNIIHLTPFGETLLEHQSVRDMNKALAKRILLYLNGLMLIETLRQLDLNGVKATNASVNSALIDQGFQLKQTSNNAQVMKLWLEQVGVLDNSWRINEDALEDLLEIKSEEIGPFKELTQEQYYFLLALCNASTHDPISATDIRNLATASYNIVFDEKAFATKVIKPLQDKGLINAEKTTGGRGAKPYMVTLTEKTKKEVIEPLMEQFAGQVGNALAEAYCKTFDELRTDIDSKDTYVKGLALEAFSIKVMRIIGLDFIKTRYRDIQIGGAEVDALFDSTRLAYSRWQVQCKNTKAVTIDMVAKEVGLSHMLKSNVIVMMTTGHLTSEAKKYARRIMEDMNLCILMIQKEDVESIIENPTSIVDILNRQATAAKKIKLLHDGE
;
A
#
# COMPACT_ATOMS: atom_id res chain seq x y z
N MET A 1 4.86 -2.28 -17.37
CA MET A 1 3.88 -1.49 -18.15
C MET A 1 4.19 -0.01 -17.97
N ASN A 2 3.96 0.83 -18.99
CA ASN A 2 3.97 2.28 -18.77
C ASN A 2 2.90 2.63 -17.75
N ASN A 3 3.19 3.53 -16.82
CA ASN A 3 2.30 3.87 -15.69
C ASN A 3 0.89 4.36 -16.08
N ASN A 4 0.62 4.58 -17.36
CA ASN A 4 -0.64 5.14 -17.88
C ASN A 4 -1.27 4.27 -18.99
N GLU A 5 -1.18 2.96 -18.87
CA GLU A 5 -1.82 2.02 -19.81
C GLU A 5 -2.67 1.00 -19.07
N LEU A 6 -3.82 0.63 -19.63
CA LEU A 6 -4.60 -0.52 -19.19
C LEU A 6 -4.14 -1.78 -19.94
N PRO A 7 -4.23 -2.97 -19.34
CA PRO A 7 -3.87 -4.21 -20.02
C PRO A 7 -4.76 -4.42 -21.24
N PHE A 8 -4.17 -4.85 -22.35
CA PHE A 8 -4.92 -5.24 -23.52
C PHE A 8 -5.71 -6.51 -23.23
N GLY A 9 -7.02 -6.50 -23.39
CA GLY A 9 -7.87 -7.58 -22.89
C GLY A 9 -8.98 -8.05 -23.82
N THR A 10 -9.04 -7.62 -25.06
CA THR A 10 -10.24 -7.75 -25.93
C THR A 10 -10.82 -9.18 -26.02
N GLN A 11 -9.98 -10.22 -26.03
CA GLN A 11 -10.42 -11.63 -26.09
C GLN A 11 -10.23 -12.38 -24.76
N PHE A 12 -9.56 -11.80 -23.79
CA PHE A 12 -9.37 -12.40 -22.47
C PHE A 12 -10.47 -11.91 -21.53
N SER A 13 -11.65 -12.47 -21.69
CA SER A 13 -12.79 -12.17 -20.81
C SER A 13 -13.43 -13.47 -20.31
N PRO A 14 -14.08 -13.48 -19.14
CA PRO A 14 -14.71 -14.66 -18.58
C PRO A 14 -15.91 -15.15 -19.42
N THR A 15 -16.35 -14.36 -20.40
CA THR A 15 -17.39 -14.76 -21.36
C THR A 15 -16.84 -15.58 -22.53
N ILE A 16 -15.53 -15.58 -22.73
CA ILE A 16 -14.87 -16.27 -23.86
C ILE A 16 -14.02 -17.42 -23.34
N VAL A 17 -13.28 -17.21 -22.24
CA VAL A 17 -12.33 -18.18 -21.69
C VAL A 17 -12.60 -18.43 -20.21
N SER A 18 -12.51 -19.68 -19.78
CA SER A 18 -12.41 -20.01 -18.36
C SER A 18 -10.94 -19.90 -17.93
N LEU A 19 -10.70 -19.35 -16.73
CA LEU A 19 -9.33 -19.05 -16.28
C LEU A 19 -8.52 -20.34 -16.05
N ASP A 20 -9.13 -21.36 -15.46
CA ASP A 20 -8.52 -22.67 -15.24
C ASP A 20 -8.18 -23.37 -16.56
N GLU A 21 -9.13 -23.39 -17.52
CA GLU A 21 -8.90 -24.02 -18.81
C GLU A 21 -7.79 -23.35 -19.62
N ILE A 22 -7.73 -22.00 -19.62
CA ILE A 22 -6.70 -21.30 -20.40
C ILE A 22 -5.32 -21.43 -19.78
N VAL A 23 -5.20 -21.39 -18.45
CA VAL A 23 -3.92 -21.56 -17.76
C VAL A 23 -3.40 -22.99 -17.94
N GLN A 24 -4.27 -23.99 -17.83
CA GLN A 24 -3.94 -25.38 -18.10
C GLN A 24 -3.50 -25.59 -19.57
N LEU A 25 -4.21 -24.95 -20.52
CA LEU A 25 -3.85 -25.01 -21.93
C LEU A 25 -2.48 -24.42 -22.20
N VAL A 26 -2.09 -23.34 -21.54
CA VAL A 26 -0.76 -22.76 -21.62
C VAL A 26 0.29 -23.76 -21.13
N LYS A 27 0.06 -24.40 -19.97
CA LYS A 27 0.95 -25.41 -19.41
C LYS A 27 1.17 -26.61 -20.34
N GLU A 28 0.08 -27.09 -20.95
CA GLU A 28 0.13 -28.21 -21.92
C GLU A 28 0.87 -27.86 -23.21
N ASN A 29 1.05 -26.58 -23.49
CA ASN A 29 1.73 -26.06 -24.67
C ASN A 29 3.04 -25.34 -24.34
N ASP A 30 3.62 -25.64 -23.18
CA ASP A 30 4.87 -25.06 -22.73
C ASP A 30 6.01 -25.27 -23.74
N GLY A 31 6.82 -24.24 -23.95
CA GLY A 31 7.93 -24.26 -24.90
C GLY A 31 7.57 -24.09 -26.38
N LYS A 32 6.29 -24.00 -26.73
CA LYS A 32 5.87 -23.72 -28.11
C LYS A 32 6.18 -22.28 -28.55
N THR A 33 6.32 -22.11 -29.85
CA THR A 33 6.37 -20.79 -30.46
C THR A 33 5.02 -20.08 -30.38
N ILE A 34 5.03 -18.75 -30.49
CA ILE A 34 3.79 -17.95 -30.52
C ILE A 34 2.86 -18.42 -31.62
N THR A 35 3.38 -18.72 -32.81
CA THR A 35 2.56 -19.13 -33.97
C THR A 35 1.86 -20.44 -33.71
N GLU A 36 2.58 -21.44 -33.20
CA GLU A 36 1.99 -22.74 -32.87
C GLU A 36 0.90 -22.63 -31.80
N PHE A 37 1.13 -21.81 -30.77
CA PHE A 37 0.14 -21.62 -29.71
C PHE A 37 -1.08 -20.84 -30.21
N VAL A 38 -0.89 -19.82 -31.05
CA VAL A 38 -2.02 -19.09 -31.68
C VAL A 38 -2.88 -20.03 -32.52
N ASP A 39 -2.28 -20.98 -33.22
CA ASP A 39 -3.07 -21.99 -33.98
C ASP A 39 -3.87 -22.89 -33.03
N VAL A 40 -3.29 -23.31 -31.88
CA VAL A 40 -4.04 -24.06 -30.85
C VAL A 40 -5.21 -23.25 -30.29
N LEU A 41 -4.98 -22.00 -29.94
CA LEU A 41 -6.04 -21.11 -29.45
C LEU A 41 -7.15 -20.87 -30.50
N ALA A 42 -6.76 -20.73 -31.77
CA ALA A 42 -7.70 -20.50 -32.88
C ALA A 42 -8.64 -21.70 -33.07
N GLU A 43 -8.11 -22.92 -33.03
CA GLU A 43 -8.91 -24.14 -33.18
C GLU A 43 -9.78 -24.40 -31.95
N LYS A 44 -9.31 -24.08 -30.73
CA LYS A 44 -10.07 -24.30 -29.50
C LYS A 44 -11.26 -23.32 -29.36
N TYR A 45 -11.02 -22.02 -29.57
CA TYR A 45 -12.01 -21.00 -29.21
C TYR A 45 -12.79 -20.44 -30.42
N TRP A 46 -12.21 -20.51 -31.62
CA TRP A 46 -12.84 -19.93 -32.84
C TRP A 46 -12.76 -20.83 -34.06
N PRO A 47 -13.06 -22.15 -34.00
CA PRO A 47 -12.83 -23.10 -35.12
C PRO A 47 -13.50 -22.68 -36.42
N TYR A 48 -14.66 -22.01 -36.32
CA TYR A 48 -15.48 -21.64 -37.49
C TYR A 48 -15.35 -20.16 -37.89
N SER A 49 -14.54 -19.36 -37.16
CA SER A 49 -14.39 -17.95 -37.48
C SER A 49 -13.41 -17.70 -38.63
N PRO A 50 -13.79 -16.88 -39.64
CA PRO A 50 -12.87 -16.48 -40.69
C PRO A 50 -11.66 -15.67 -40.14
N SER A 51 -11.82 -15.05 -38.96
CA SER A 51 -10.79 -14.25 -38.28
C SER A 51 -10.10 -14.99 -37.13
N LYS A 52 -10.19 -16.33 -37.06
CA LYS A 52 -9.74 -17.13 -35.91
C LYS A 52 -8.30 -16.83 -35.49
N LYS A 53 -7.37 -16.73 -36.44
CA LYS A 53 -5.96 -16.43 -36.13
C LYS A 53 -5.75 -15.03 -35.51
N LYS A 54 -6.50 -14.02 -35.96
CA LYS A 54 -6.47 -12.67 -35.41
C LYS A 54 -7.03 -12.65 -33.98
N LEU A 55 -8.15 -13.34 -33.74
CA LEU A 55 -8.77 -13.42 -32.42
C LEU A 55 -7.87 -14.17 -31.44
N ALA A 56 -7.30 -15.29 -31.87
CA ALA A 56 -6.34 -16.07 -31.08
C ALA A 56 -5.04 -15.28 -30.78
N GLY A 57 -4.53 -14.55 -31.75
CA GLY A 57 -3.38 -13.64 -31.55
C GLY A 57 -3.69 -12.54 -30.51
N ASN A 58 -4.87 -11.96 -30.57
CA ASN A 58 -5.31 -10.99 -29.56
C ASN A 58 -5.45 -11.62 -28.17
N LEU A 59 -5.94 -12.86 -28.07
CA LEU A 59 -6.00 -13.59 -26.80
C LEU A 59 -4.58 -13.80 -26.22
N LYS A 60 -3.63 -14.24 -27.05
CA LYS A 60 -2.22 -14.39 -26.62
C LYS A 60 -1.65 -13.08 -26.10
N ILE A 61 -1.85 -11.98 -26.83
CA ILE A 61 -1.40 -10.64 -26.39
C ILE A 61 -2.05 -10.27 -25.05
N SER A 62 -3.34 -10.58 -24.89
CA SER A 62 -4.05 -10.33 -23.64
C SER A 62 -3.45 -11.13 -22.48
N LEU A 63 -3.19 -12.42 -22.65
CA LEU A 63 -2.57 -13.28 -21.64
C LEU A 63 -1.19 -12.73 -21.20
N THR A 64 -0.41 -12.23 -22.15
CA THR A 64 0.87 -11.56 -21.86
C THR A 64 0.66 -10.24 -21.11
N SER A 65 -0.30 -9.44 -21.53
CA SER A 65 -0.61 -8.13 -20.93
C SER A 65 -1.13 -8.26 -19.49
N TYR A 66 -1.87 -9.35 -19.19
CA TYR A 66 -2.29 -9.69 -17.83
C TYR A 66 -1.19 -10.39 -17.02
N GLY A 67 -0.05 -10.67 -17.65
CA GLY A 67 1.12 -11.25 -17.01
C GLY A 67 0.98 -12.73 -16.68
N ILE A 68 0.20 -13.48 -17.47
CA ILE A 68 0.00 -14.93 -17.31
C ILE A 68 1.03 -15.70 -18.12
N VAL A 69 1.34 -15.24 -19.34
CA VAL A 69 2.20 -15.90 -20.30
C VAL A 69 3.36 -15.00 -20.70
N THR A 70 4.53 -15.56 -20.92
CA THR A 70 5.72 -14.86 -21.43
C THR A 70 5.54 -14.36 -22.86
N ASP A 71 6.41 -13.44 -23.32
CA ASP A 71 6.19 -12.74 -24.59
C ASP A 71 6.67 -13.55 -25.80
N ASN A 72 7.84 -14.16 -25.76
CA ASN A 72 8.53 -14.72 -26.94
C ASN A 72 8.29 -16.23 -27.16
N ILE A 73 8.40 -17.02 -26.12
CA ILE A 73 8.13 -18.46 -26.10
C ILE A 73 7.03 -18.68 -25.09
N ILE A 74 6.15 -19.63 -25.32
CA ILE A 74 5.01 -19.89 -24.44
C ILE A 74 5.49 -20.60 -23.18
N HIS A 75 5.54 -19.84 -22.08
CA HIS A 75 5.74 -20.34 -20.72
C HIS A 75 4.79 -19.60 -19.81
N LEU A 76 4.33 -20.24 -18.74
CA LEU A 76 3.70 -19.52 -17.66
C LEU A 76 4.71 -18.57 -17.00
N THR A 77 4.27 -17.39 -16.67
CA THR A 77 5.02 -16.50 -15.78
C THR A 77 4.95 -17.02 -14.35
N PRO A 78 5.76 -16.53 -13.39
CA PRO A 78 5.58 -16.85 -11.97
C PRO A 78 4.13 -16.64 -11.48
N PHE A 79 3.46 -15.59 -11.94
CA PHE A 79 2.03 -15.40 -11.63
C PHE A 79 1.15 -16.45 -12.30
N GLY A 80 1.41 -16.81 -13.55
CA GLY A 80 0.69 -17.89 -14.24
C GLY A 80 0.85 -19.24 -13.52
N GLU A 81 2.02 -19.52 -12.95
CA GLU A 81 2.26 -20.73 -12.15
C GLU A 81 1.48 -20.69 -10.84
N THR A 82 1.44 -19.55 -10.12
CA THR A 82 0.65 -19.43 -8.88
C THR A 82 -0.84 -19.65 -9.12
N LEU A 83 -1.37 -19.31 -10.31
CA LEU A 83 -2.76 -19.61 -10.64
C LEU A 83 -3.05 -21.11 -10.63
N LEU A 84 -2.12 -21.96 -11.08
CA LEU A 84 -2.28 -23.41 -11.06
C LEU A 84 -2.23 -24.03 -9.65
N GLU A 85 -1.65 -23.35 -8.68
CA GLU A 85 -1.58 -23.82 -7.29
C GLU A 85 -2.92 -23.70 -6.55
N HIS A 86 -3.84 -22.87 -7.07
CA HIS A 86 -5.15 -22.68 -6.47
C HIS A 86 -6.07 -23.90 -6.68
N GLN A 87 -6.77 -24.28 -5.63
CA GLN A 87 -7.65 -25.47 -5.63
C GLN A 87 -9.01 -25.22 -6.30
N SER A 88 -9.39 -23.97 -6.49
CA SER A 88 -10.70 -23.62 -7.10
C SER A 88 -10.58 -22.47 -8.11
N VAL A 89 -11.47 -22.48 -9.10
CA VAL A 89 -11.62 -21.38 -10.08
C VAL A 89 -11.95 -20.06 -9.38
N ARG A 90 -12.68 -20.12 -8.26
CA ARG A 90 -12.99 -18.93 -7.46
C ARG A 90 -11.73 -18.28 -6.90
N ASP A 91 -10.79 -19.08 -6.38
CA ASP A 91 -9.53 -18.56 -5.82
C ASP A 91 -8.61 -18.07 -6.92
N MET A 92 -8.57 -18.74 -8.08
CA MET A 92 -7.88 -18.25 -9.28
C MET A 92 -8.43 -16.88 -9.72
N ASN A 93 -9.76 -16.72 -9.77
CA ASN A 93 -10.40 -15.43 -10.11
C ASN A 93 -10.05 -14.33 -9.07
N LYS A 94 -10.00 -14.66 -7.78
CA LYS A 94 -9.54 -13.72 -6.75
C LYS A 94 -8.09 -13.31 -6.95
N ALA A 95 -7.20 -14.25 -7.26
CA ALA A 95 -5.80 -13.96 -7.54
C ALA A 95 -5.64 -13.04 -8.77
N LEU A 96 -6.39 -13.33 -9.86
CA LEU A 96 -6.41 -12.46 -11.04
C LEU A 96 -6.98 -11.07 -10.74
N ALA A 97 -8.06 -10.99 -9.98
CA ALA A 97 -8.67 -9.71 -9.59
C ALA A 97 -7.72 -8.88 -8.71
N LYS A 98 -7.03 -9.50 -7.74
CA LYS A 98 -5.95 -8.83 -6.99
C LYS A 98 -4.86 -8.29 -7.92
N ARG A 99 -4.41 -9.08 -8.89
CA ARG A 99 -3.43 -8.63 -9.87
C ARG A 99 -3.94 -7.45 -10.71
N ILE A 100 -5.18 -7.50 -11.16
CA ILE A 100 -5.82 -6.39 -11.90
C ILE A 100 -5.79 -5.11 -11.04
N LEU A 101 -6.23 -5.21 -9.79
CA LEU A 101 -6.32 -4.06 -8.89
C LEU A 101 -4.93 -3.47 -8.59
N LEU A 102 -3.97 -4.30 -8.22
CA LEU A 102 -2.69 -3.87 -7.65
C LEU A 102 -1.61 -3.58 -8.70
N TYR A 103 -1.62 -4.30 -9.84
CA TYR A 103 -0.51 -4.26 -10.81
C TYR A 103 -0.89 -3.78 -12.21
N LEU A 104 -2.20 -3.75 -12.51
CA LEU A 104 -2.70 -3.46 -13.87
C LEU A 104 -3.59 -2.20 -13.91
N ASN A 105 -3.38 -1.25 -13.01
CA ASN A 105 -4.12 0.00 -12.89
C ASN A 105 -5.62 -0.18 -12.55
N GLY A 106 -6.01 -1.32 -11.97
CA GLY A 106 -7.40 -1.55 -11.56
C GLY A 106 -7.87 -0.60 -10.45
N LEU A 107 -7.00 -0.21 -9.50
CA LEU A 107 -7.35 0.80 -8.50
C LEU A 107 -7.62 2.18 -9.12
N MET A 108 -6.92 2.54 -10.20
CA MET A 108 -7.23 3.76 -10.95
C MET A 108 -8.59 3.68 -11.64
N LEU A 109 -8.96 2.50 -12.14
CA LEU A 109 -10.30 2.26 -12.66
C LEU A 109 -11.37 2.42 -11.56
N ILE A 110 -11.17 1.85 -10.38
CA ILE A 110 -12.07 2.00 -9.22
C ILE A 110 -12.21 3.47 -8.83
N GLU A 111 -11.10 4.21 -8.73
CA GLU A 111 -11.14 5.64 -8.39
C GLU A 111 -11.85 6.46 -9.47
N THR A 112 -11.64 6.13 -10.74
CA THR A 112 -12.37 6.77 -11.85
C THR A 112 -13.88 6.55 -11.74
N LEU A 113 -14.31 5.35 -11.36
CA LEU A 113 -15.72 5.04 -11.14
C LEU A 113 -16.31 5.83 -9.97
N ARG A 114 -15.58 5.96 -8.86
CA ARG A 114 -16.00 6.79 -7.72
C ARG A 114 -16.15 8.27 -8.13
N GLN A 115 -15.22 8.79 -8.94
CA GLN A 115 -15.30 10.17 -9.43
C GLN A 115 -16.49 10.39 -10.36
N LEU A 116 -16.79 9.43 -11.25
CA LEU A 116 -17.96 9.50 -12.11
C LEU A 116 -19.26 9.50 -11.29
N ASP A 117 -19.36 8.66 -10.28
CA ASP A 117 -20.53 8.58 -9.40
C ASP A 117 -20.72 9.88 -8.59
N LEU A 118 -19.63 10.41 -8.00
CA LEU A 118 -19.64 11.70 -7.29
C LEU A 118 -20.12 12.86 -8.18
N ASN A 119 -19.77 12.83 -9.46
CA ASN A 119 -20.19 13.84 -10.43
C ASN A 119 -21.57 13.57 -11.06
N GLY A 120 -22.28 12.54 -10.60
CA GLY A 120 -23.59 12.14 -11.13
C GLY A 120 -23.54 11.64 -12.59
N VAL A 121 -22.35 11.25 -13.07
CA VAL A 121 -22.16 10.74 -14.44
C VAL A 121 -22.34 9.23 -14.44
N LYS A 122 -23.28 8.75 -15.24
CA LYS A 122 -23.48 7.30 -15.39
C LYS A 122 -22.23 6.63 -15.96
N ALA A 123 -21.71 5.63 -15.22
CA ALA A 123 -20.60 4.83 -15.69
C ALA A 123 -21.00 3.94 -16.87
N THR A 124 -20.30 4.11 -17.97
CA THR A 124 -20.38 3.32 -19.21
C THR A 124 -18.97 3.14 -19.75
N ASN A 125 -18.74 2.18 -20.65
CA ASN A 125 -17.41 2.05 -21.24
C ASN A 125 -16.90 3.35 -21.87
N ALA A 126 -17.77 4.14 -22.49
CA ALA A 126 -17.41 5.42 -23.10
C ALA A 126 -17.05 6.49 -22.06
N SER A 127 -17.86 6.68 -21.00
CA SER A 127 -17.59 7.67 -19.96
C SER A 127 -16.36 7.31 -19.13
N VAL A 128 -16.14 6.03 -18.84
CA VAL A 128 -14.95 5.53 -18.15
C VAL A 128 -13.69 5.76 -18.98
N ASN A 129 -13.72 5.38 -20.27
CA ASN A 129 -12.57 5.64 -21.16
C ASN A 129 -12.27 7.13 -21.29
N SER A 130 -13.30 8.00 -21.39
CA SER A 130 -13.10 9.45 -21.43
C SER A 130 -12.41 9.94 -20.18
N ALA A 131 -12.90 9.58 -19.02
CA ALA A 131 -12.33 9.99 -17.74
C ALA A 131 -10.88 9.49 -17.55
N LEU A 132 -10.57 8.26 -17.97
CA LEU A 132 -9.20 7.73 -17.95
C LEU A 132 -8.27 8.49 -18.91
N ILE A 133 -8.75 8.83 -20.11
CA ILE A 133 -7.98 9.65 -21.07
C ILE A 133 -7.69 11.03 -20.48
N ASP A 134 -8.65 11.67 -19.84
CA ASP A 134 -8.49 12.97 -19.16
C ASP A 134 -7.48 12.88 -18.00
N GLN A 135 -7.33 11.70 -17.38
CA GLN A 135 -6.29 11.40 -16.37
C GLN A 135 -4.94 11.03 -16.99
N GLY A 136 -4.80 11.08 -18.32
CA GLY A 136 -3.55 10.84 -19.03
C GLY A 136 -3.30 9.40 -19.47
N PHE A 137 -4.30 8.53 -19.39
CA PHE A 137 -4.16 7.15 -19.89
C PHE A 137 -4.11 7.08 -21.41
N GLN A 138 -3.21 6.25 -21.95
CA GLN A 138 -3.03 6.04 -23.39
C GLN A 138 -4.01 4.96 -23.89
N LEU A 139 -5.26 5.32 -24.09
CA LEU A 139 -6.26 4.44 -24.66
C LEU A 139 -7.17 5.16 -25.67
N LYS A 140 -7.81 4.41 -26.54
CA LYS A 140 -8.81 4.95 -27.46
C LYS A 140 -10.17 5.04 -26.78
N GLN A 141 -10.98 6.03 -27.13
CA GLN A 141 -12.37 6.17 -26.65
C GLN A 141 -13.18 4.89 -26.81
N THR A 142 -12.94 4.14 -27.88
CA THR A 142 -13.62 2.87 -28.22
C THR A 142 -12.91 1.63 -27.66
N SER A 143 -11.94 1.79 -26.77
CA SER A 143 -11.22 0.66 -26.16
C SER A 143 -12.15 -0.18 -25.29
N ASN A 144 -11.96 -1.50 -25.33
CA ASN A 144 -12.64 -2.43 -24.44
C ASN A 144 -11.79 -2.86 -23.24
N ASN A 145 -10.61 -2.25 -23.04
CA ASN A 145 -9.68 -2.68 -21.98
C ASN A 145 -10.31 -2.55 -20.59
N ALA A 146 -10.89 -1.39 -20.27
CA ALA A 146 -11.60 -1.17 -19.02
C ALA A 146 -12.79 -2.11 -18.83
N GLN A 147 -13.55 -2.35 -19.92
CA GLN A 147 -14.69 -3.29 -19.92
C GLN A 147 -14.26 -4.72 -19.57
N VAL A 148 -13.13 -5.19 -20.11
CA VAL A 148 -12.64 -6.55 -19.81
C VAL A 148 -12.15 -6.66 -18.38
N MET A 149 -11.45 -5.64 -17.86
CA MET A 149 -11.08 -5.59 -16.44
C MET A 149 -12.31 -5.66 -15.54
N LYS A 150 -13.37 -4.89 -15.87
CA LYS A 150 -14.65 -4.95 -15.17
C LYS A 150 -15.21 -6.36 -15.12
N LEU A 151 -15.25 -7.06 -16.25
CA LEU A 151 -15.80 -8.42 -16.32
C LEU A 151 -15.06 -9.42 -15.40
N TRP A 152 -13.75 -9.28 -15.25
CA TRP A 152 -12.99 -10.10 -14.28
C TRP A 152 -13.27 -9.68 -12.83
N LEU A 153 -13.43 -8.38 -12.55
CA LEU A 153 -13.78 -7.88 -11.21
C LEU A 153 -15.23 -8.25 -10.83
N GLU A 154 -16.12 -8.45 -11.80
CA GLU A 154 -17.47 -8.99 -11.58
C GLU A 154 -17.45 -10.45 -11.09
N GLN A 155 -16.51 -11.28 -11.57
CA GLN A 155 -16.40 -12.69 -11.13
C GLN A 155 -16.14 -12.84 -9.63
N VAL A 156 -15.62 -11.81 -8.98
CA VAL A 156 -15.33 -11.78 -7.55
C VAL A 156 -16.24 -10.83 -6.76
N GLY A 157 -17.21 -10.22 -7.45
CA GLY A 157 -18.21 -9.35 -6.83
C GLY A 157 -17.74 -7.95 -6.47
N VAL A 158 -16.55 -7.52 -6.92
CA VAL A 158 -16.03 -6.16 -6.69
C VAL A 158 -16.77 -5.11 -7.51
N LEU A 159 -17.17 -5.46 -8.73
CA LEU A 159 -18.03 -4.64 -9.58
C LEU A 159 -19.30 -5.39 -9.93
N ASP A 160 -20.39 -4.66 -10.22
CA ASP A 160 -21.59 -5.21 -10.82
C ASP A 160 -21.68 -4.92 -12.34
N ASN A 161 -22.71 -5.44 -12.99
CA ASN A 161 -22.96 -5.24 -14.42
C ASN A 161 -23.16 -3.75 -14.79
N SER A 162 -23.50 -2.91 -13.83
CA SER A 162 -23.74 -1.47 -13.96
C SER A 162 -22.51 -0.61 -13.57
N TRP A 163 -21.35 -1.19 -13.39
CA TRP A 163 -20.12 -0.54 -12.93
C TRP A 163 -20.17 -0.02 -11.49
N ARG A 164 -21.11 -0.46 -10.67
CA ARG A 164 -21.17 -0.08 -9.26
C ARG A 164 -20.14 -0.87 -8.48
N ILE A 165 -19.47 -0.18 -7.57
CA ILE A 165 -18.46 -0.76 -6.70
C ILE A 165 -19.15 -1.37 -5.48
N ASN A 166 -18.79 -2.60 -5.16
CA ASN A 166 -19.07 -3.22 -3.88
C ASN A 166 -17.84 -3.01 -2.98
N GLU A 167 -17.91 -2.01 -2.11
CA GLU A 167 -16.77 -1.62 -1.26
C GLU A 167 -16.37 -2.76 -0.30
N ASP A 168 -17.33 -3.49 0.28
CA ASP A 168 -17.03 -4.62 1.17
C ASP A 168 -16.25 -5.73 0.45
N ALA A 169 -16.65 -6.08 -0.78
CA ALA A 169 -15.96 -7.08 -1.58
C ALA A 169 -14.58 -6.59 -2.06
N LEU A 170 -14.43 -5.29 -2.31
CA LEU A 170 -13.16 -4.67 -2.66
C LEU A 170 -12.20 -4.71 -1.46
N GLU A 171 -12.68 -4.33 -0.28
CA GLU A 171 -11.91 -4.38 0.96
C GLU A 171 -11.50 -5.82 1.29
N ASP A 172 -12.45 -6.78 1.28
CA ASP A 172 -12.16 -8.20 1.49
C ASP A 172 -11.11 -8.76 0.50
N LEU A 173 -11.14 -8.30 -0.75
CA LEU A 173 -10.19 -8.73 -1.76
C LEU A 173 -8.81 -8.09 -1.60
N LEU A 174 -8.77 -6.82 -1.19
CA LEU A 174 -7.54 -6.05 -0.97
C LEU A 174 -6.94 -6.31 0.42
N GLU A 175 -7.76 -6.72 1.40
CA GLU A 175 -7.24 -7.20 2.66
C GLU A 175 -6.33 -8.40 2.37
N ILE A 176 -5.03 -8.13 2.37
CA ILE A 176 -4.10 -9.17 2.80
C ILE A 176 -4.26 -9.16 4.32
N LYS A 177 -5.03 -10.09 4.83
CA LYS A 177 -4.86 -10.48 6.21
C LYS A 177 -3.40 -10.93 6.28
N SER A 178 -2.58 -10.10 6.90
CA SER A 178 -1.16 -10.45 7.13
C SER A 178 -1.04 -11.83 7.79
N GLU A 179 -2.10 -12.31 8.42
CA GLU A 179 -2.30 -13.67 8.91
C GLU A 179 -2.29 -14.74 7.81
N GLU A 180 -2.57 -14.40 6.54
CA GLU A 180 -2.55 -15.34 5.40
C GLU A 180 -1.16 -15.48 4.75
N ILE A 181 -0.21 -14.60 5.07
CA ILE A 181 1.18 -14.71 4.63
C ILE A 181 1.81 -15.92 5.32
N GLY A 182 2.35 -16.85 4.54
CA GLY A 182 2.81 -18.16 4.98
C GLY A 182 3.45 -18.23 6.37
N PRO A 183 4.53 -17.45 6.66
CA PRO A 183 5.18 -17.45 7.96
C PRO A 183 4.31 -16.98 9.13
N PHE A 184 3.28 -16.15 8.88
CA PHE A 184 2.41 -15.64 9.93
C PHE A 184 1.31 -16.61 10.36
N LYS A 185 0.91 -17.56 9.52
CA LYS A 185 -0.20 -18.51 9.80
C LYS A 185 -0.03 -19.34 11.07
N GLU A 186 1.22 -19.58 11.46
CA GLU A 186 1.56 -20.45 12.59
C GLU A 186 2.06 -19.68 13.82
N LEU A 187 1.91 -18.36 13.83
CA LEU A 187 2.37 -17.53 14.94
C LEU A 187 1.27 -17.30 15.97
N THR A 188 1.67 -17.25 17.23
CA THR A 188 0.78 -16.73 18.27
C THR A 188 0.58 -15.21 18.06
N GLN A 189 -0.47 -14.66 18.65
CA GLN A 189 -0.75 -13.22 18.55
C GLN A 189 0.44 -12.34 19.00
N GLU A 190 1.12 -12.72 20.08
CA GLU A 190 2.32 -12.03 20.57
C GLU A 190 3.47 -12.10 19.55
N GLN A 191 3.72 -13.27 18.97
CA GLN A 191 4.76 -13.49 17.97
C GLN A 191 4.46 -12.71 16.69
N TYR A 192 3.20 -12.74 16.25
CA TYR A 192 2.72 -12.04 15.06
C TYR A 192 2.95 -10.54 15.15
N TYR A 193 2.43 -9.88 16.19
CA TYR A 193 2.55 -8.43 16.33
C TYR A 193 3.98 -7.97 16.62
N PHE A 194 4.77 -8.80 17.31
CA PHE A 194 6.19 -8.52 17.47
C PHE A 194 6.94 -8.54 16.13
N LEU A 195 6.72 -9.57 15.33
CA LEU A 195 7.34 -9.69 14.00
C LEU A 195 6.86 -8.57 13.06
N LEU A 196 5.57 -8.25 13.07
CA LEU A 196 5.01 -7.15 12.27
C LEU A 196 5.62 -5.80 12.66
N ALA A 197 5.76 -5.52 13.96
CA ALA A 197 6.43 -4.30 14.44
C ALA A 197 7.89 -4.25 13.99
N LEU A 198 8.60 -5.37 14.06
CA LEU A 198 10.00 -5.48 13.61
C LEU A 198 10.11 -5.28 12.09
N CYS A 199 9.18 -5.86 11.29
CA CYS A 199 9.14 -5.65 9.84
C CYS A 199 8.94 -4.16 9.48
N ASN A 200 8.02 -3.49 10.17
CA ASN A 200 7.76 -2.07 9.92
C ASN A 200 8.89 -1.14 10.37
N ALA A 201 9.58 -1.50 11.46
CA ALA A 201 10.72 -0.74 11.99
C ALA A 201 12.05 -1.14 11.34
N SER A 202 12.06 -2.05 10.35
CA SER A 202 13.26 -2.70 9.82
C SER A 202 14.38 -1.71 9.47
N THR A 203 15.54 -1.96 10.06
CA THR A 203 16.80 -1.28 9.81
C THR A 203 17.84 -2.33 9.45
N HIS A 204 19.00 -1.91 8.92
CA HIS A 204 20.14 -2.83 8.77
C HIS A 204 20.74 -3.21 10.12
N ASP A 205 20.68 -2.29 11.08
CA ASP A 205 21.24 -2.49 12.40
C ASP A 205 20.29 -3.23 13.33
N PRO A 206 20.81 -4.03 14.27
CA PRO A 206 20.00 -4.71 15.26
C PRO A 206 19.28 -3.72 16.18
N ILE A 207 17.97 -3.95 16.38
CA ILE A 207 17.12 -3.17 17.29
C ILE A 207 16.91 -3.93 18.60
N SER A 208 16.78 -3.20 19.71
CA SER A 208 16.43 -3.80 21.00
C SER A 208 15.05 -4.48 20.93
N ALA A 209 14.99 -5.75 21.30
CA ALA A 209 13.74 -6.49 21.40
C ALA A 209 12.74 -5.86 22.39
N THR A 210 13.25 -5.15 23.40
CA THR A 210 12.41 -4.39 24.34
C THR A 210 11.75 -3.21 23.63
N ASP A 211 12.47 -2.51 22.76
CA ASP A 211 11.94 -1.36 22.03
C ASP A 211 10.88 -1.81 21.01
N ILE A 212 11.12 -2.91 20.28
CA ILE A 212 10.13 -3.51 19.39
C ILE A 212 8.89 -4.00 20.15
N ARG A 213 9.06 -4.61 21.33
CA ARG A 213 7.95 -4.99 22.21
C ARG A 213 7.11 -3.78 22.61
N ASN A 214 7.76 -2.71 23.04
CA ASN A 214 7.09 -1.47 23.44
C ASN A 214 6.38 -0.82 22.24
N LEU A 215 7.01 -0.83 21.07
CA LEU A 215 6.40 -0.41 19.82
C LEU A 215 5.15 -1.24 19.51
N ALA A 216 5.24 -2.57 19.54
CA ALA A 216 4.12 -3.46 19.29
C ALA A 216 2.97 -3.24 20.30
N THR A 217 3.29 -3.03 21.56
CA THR A 217 2.30 -2.69 22.60
C THR A 217 1.59 -1.36 22.28
N ALA A 218 2.34 -0.32 21.97
CA ALA A 218 1.80 1.00 21.65
C ALA A 218 0.99 0.98 20.33
N SER A 219 1.52 0.31 19.31
CA SER A 219 0.96 0.31 17.96
C SER A 219 -0.21 -0.66 17.78
N TYR A 220 -0.21 -1.80 18.45
CA TYR A 220 -1.20 -2.88 18.25
C TYR A 220 -2.00 -3.25 19.50
N ASN A 221 -1.81 -2.51 20.60
CA ASN A 221 -2.47 -2.75 21.88
C ASN A 221 -2.33 -4.20 22.38
N ILE A 222 -1.17 -4.83 22.11
CA ILE A 222 -0.85 -6.19 22.54
C ILE A 222 -0.10 -6.16 23.86
N VAL A 223 -0.47 -7.05 24.77
CA VAL A 223 0.20 -7.18 26.06
C VAL A 223 1.12 -8.39 26.02
N PHE A 224 2.37 -8.21 26.31
CA PHE A 224 3.40 -9.26 26.39
C PHE A 224 3.65 -9.68 27.83
N ASP A 225 3.79 -10.98 28.04
CA ASP A 225 4.28 -11.51 29.32
C ASP A 225 5.79 -11.22 29.45
N GLU A 226 6.16 -10.19 30.20
CA GLU A 226 7.55 -9.75 30.32
C GLU A 226 8.50 -10.85 30.84
N LYS A 227 8.03 -11.71 31.77
CA LYS A 227 8.86 -12.76 32.35
C LYS A 227 9.08 -13.91 31.36
N ALA A 228 8.11 -14.18 30.50
CA ALA A 228 8.17 -15.24 29.52
C ALA A 228 8.44 -14.73 28.08
N PHE A 229 8.68 -13.44 27.88
CA PHE A 229 8.84 -12.83 26.58
C PHE A 229 9.91 -13.52 25.71
N ALA A 230 11.09 -13.78 26.30
CA ALA A 230 12.17 -14.44 25.59
C ALA A 230 11.80 -15.88 25.14
N THR A 231 11.07 -16.61 25.98
CA THR A 231 10.70 -18.01 25.71
C THR A 231 9.45 -18.15 24.85
N LYS A 232 8.49 -17.23 24.95
CA LYS A 232 7.24 -17.27 24.20
C LYS A 232 7.32 -16.57 22.84
N VAL A 233 8.19 -15.57 22.69
CA VAL A 233 8.25 -14.74 21.48
C VAL A 233 9.59 -14.87 20.76
N ILE A 234 10.70 -14.49 21.42
CA ILE A 234 12.00 -14.40 20.75
C ILE A 234 12.49 -15.77 20.27
N LYS A 235 12.53 -16.75 21.19
CA LYS A 235 13.05 -18.08 20.89
C LYS A 235 12.25 -18.80 19.81
N PRO A 236 10.90 -18.85 19.85
CA PRO A 236 10.12 -19.47 18.77
C PRO A 236 10.29 -18.80 17.41
N LEU A 237 10.39 -17.46 17.36
CA LEU A 237 10.64 -16.74 16.10
C LEU A 237 12.04 -17.04 15.54
N GLN A 238 13.04 -17.15 16.42
CA GLN A 238 14.39 -17.55 16.04
C GLN A 238 14.45 -19.02 15.57
N ASP A 239 13.79 -19.93 16.28
CA ASP A 239 13.73 -21.37 15.93
C ASP A 239 13.02 -21.59 14.57
N LYS A 240 12.04 -20.75 14.24
CA LYS A 240 11.38 -20.70 12.91
C LYS A 240 12.25 -20.04 11.83
N GLY A 241 13.40 -19.47 12.20
CA GLY A 241 14.30 -18.77 11.29
C GLY A 241 13.75 -17.45 10.76
N LEU A 242 12.87 -16.79 11.52
CA LEU A 242 12.25 -15.54 11.13
C LEU A 242 13.04 -14.31 11.61
N ILE A 243 13.73 -14.43 12.73
CA ILE A 243 14.60 -13.39 13.29
C ILE A 243 15.95 -13.95 13.68
N ASN A 244 16.97 -13.12 13.66
CA ASN A 244 18.21 -13.34 14.41
C ASN A 244 18.09 -12.59 15.73
N ALA A 245 18.49 -13.23 16.83
CA ALA A 245 18.44 -12.63 18.16
C ALA A 245 19.69 -12.96 18.95
N GLU A 246 20.40 -11.90 19.39
CA GLU A 246 21.62 -12.03 20.16
C GLU A 246 21.50 -11.25 21.46
N LYS A 247 22.03 -11.81 22.56
CA LYS A 247 22.13 -11.08 23.83
C LYS A 247 23.31 -10.14 23.79
N THR A 248 23.09 -8.90 24.21
CA THR A 248 24.19 -7.96 24.35
C THR A 248 25.22 -8.47 25.37
N THR A 249 26.49 -8.35 25.05
CA THR A 249 27.63 -8.71 25.95
C THR A 249 28.19 -7.46 26.59
N GLY A 250 28.20 -7.38 27.91
CA GLY A 250 28.80 -6.25 28.66
C GLY A 250 27.81 -5.58 29.63
N GLY A 251 28.30 -5.08 30.77
CA GLY A 251 27.48 -4.40 31.79
C GLY A 251 26.85 -5.31 32.85
N ARG A 252 26.40 -4.72 33.99
CA ARG A 252 25.67 -5.39 35.07
C ARG A 252 24.16 -5.27 34.83
N GLY A 253 23.38 -6.36 34.91
CA GLY A 253 21.91 -6.38 34.78
C GLY A 253 21.39 -7.37 33.75
N ALA A 254 20.07 -7.45 33.63
CA ALA A 254 19.39 -8.25 32.60
C ALA A 254 19.66 -7.61 31.22
N LYS A 255 20.19 -8.41 30.28
CA LYS A 255 20.62 -7.93 28.98
C LYS A 255 19.49 -8.10 27.96
N PRO A 256 19.09 -7.03 27.26
CA PRO A 256 18.11 -7.15 26.20
C PRO A 256 18.66 -7.98 25.04
N TYR A 257 17.76 -8.64 24.31
CA TYR A 257 18.08 -9.19 23.00
C TYR A 257 18.14 -8.05 21.98
N MET A 258 19.14 -8.10 21.10
CA MET A 258 19.18 -7.33 19.87
C MET A 258 18.63 -8.21 18.75
N VAL A 259 17.70 -7.73 17.94
CA VAL A 259 16.98 -8.51 16.93
C VAL A 259 17.12 -7.89 15.56
N THR A 260 17.24 -8.74 14.54
CA THR A 260 17.15 -8.37 13.13
C THR A 260 16.28 -9.38 12.38
N LEU A 261 15.76 -8.98 11.24
CA LEU A 261 15.06 -9.88 10.32
C LEU A 261 16.05 -10.80 9.59
N THR A 262 15.63 -12.04 9.34
CA THR A 262 16.41 -12.94 8.48
C THR A 262 16.12 -12.67 7.00
N GLU A 263 16.99 -13.13 6.10
CA GLU A 263 16.74 -13.09 4.65
C GLU A 263 15.48 -13.87 4.25
N LYS A 264 15.15 -14.94 4.99
CA LYS A 264 13.89 -15.67 4.82
C LYS A 264 12.69 -14.76 5.05
N THR A 265 12.65 -14.02 6.15
CA THR A 265 11.55 -13.09 6.47
C THR A 265 11.47 -11.94 5.47
N LYS A 266 12.59 -11.42 5.01
CA LYS A 266 12.61 -10.39 3.97
C LYS A 266 11.93 -10.90 2.70
N LYS A 267 12.30 -12.07 2.23
CA LYS A 267 11.78 -12.68 1.00
C LYS A 267 10.33 -13.15 1.12
N GLU A 268 9.97 -13.81 2.23
CA GLU A 268 8.66 -14.44 2.39
C GLU A 268 7.58 -13.50 2.96
N VAL A 269 7.97 -12.37 3.57
CA VAL A 269 7.05 -11.44 4.22
C VAL A 269 7.15 -10.03 3.65
N ILE A 270 8.38 -9.46 3.62
CA ILE A 270 8.53 -8.05 3.23
C ILE A 270 8.34 -7.88 1.73
N GLU A 271 8.98 -8.69 0.88
CA GLU A 271 8.85 -8.57 -0.57
C GLU A 271 7.39 -8.64 -1.04
N PRO A 272 6.55 -9.61 -0.63
CA PRO A 272 5.13 -9.62 -1.01
C PRO A 272 4.35 -8.40 -0.54
N LEU A 273 4.61 -7.89 0.69
CA LEU A 273 3.99 -6.67 1.18
C LEU A 273 4.43 -5.43 0.38
N MET A 274 5.70 -5.40 -0.05
CA MET A 274 6.24 -4.32 -0.87
C MET A 274 5.68 -4.33 -2.29
N GLU A 275 5.56 -5.50 -2.92
CA GLU A 275 4.94 -5.64 -4.23
C GLU A 275 3.51 -5.11 -4.22
N GLN A 276 2.74 -5.45 -3.19
CA GLN A 276 1.39 -4.92 -3.01
C GLN A 276 1.40 -3.39 -2.87
N PHE A 277 2.28 -2.87 -2.02
CA PHE A 277 2.39 -1.43 -1.80
C PHE A 277 2.81 -0.69 -3.08
N ALA A 278 3.71 -1.25 -3.88
CA ALA A 278 4.13 -0.70 -5.16
C ALA A 278 2.94 -0.51 -6.12
N GLY A 279 2.01 -1.45 -6.14
CA GLY A 279 0.77 -1.34 -6.91
C GLY A 279 -0.13 -0.16 -6.49
N GLN A 280 -0.08 0.22 -5.21
CA GLN A 280 -0.90 1.32 -4.66
C GLN A 280 -0.28 2.72 -4.86
N VAL A 281 1.05 2.84 -4.83
CA VAL A 281 1.74 4.14 -4.79
C VAL A 281 2.55 4.47 -6.03
N GLY A 282 2.77 3.51 -6.92
CA GLY A 282 3.67 3.61 -8.08
C GLY A 282 5.13 3.30 -7.73
N ASN A 283 5.88 2.88 -8.77
CA ASN A 283 7.21 2.28 -8.60
C ASN A 283 8.21 3.18 -7.88
N ALA A 284 8.29 4.47 -8.25
CA ALA A 284 9.28 5.37 -7.68
C ALA A 284 9.12 5.55 -6.16
N LEU A 285 7.88 5.69 -5.66
CA LEU A 285 7.62 5.83 -4.24
C LEU A 285 7.80 4.49 -3.51
N ALA A 286 7.43 3.37 -4.15
CA ALA A 286 7.67 2.04 -3.62
C ALA A 286 9.17 1.72 -3.48
N GLU A 287 9.98 2.05 -4.49
CA GLU A 287 11.45 1.93 -4.42
C GLU A 287 12.03 2.77 -3.28
N ALA A 288 11.58 4.02 -3.14
CA ALA A 288 11.98 4.87 -2.02
C ALA A 288 11.54 4.29 -0.68
N TYR A 289 10.31 3.74 -0.59
CA TYR A 289 9.81 3.11 0.63
C TYR A 289 10.61 1.85 1.02
N CYS A 290 11.18 1.11 0.07
CA CYS A 290 12.03 -0.06 0.35
C CYS A 290 13.38 0.31 1.00
N LYS A 291 13.83 1.55 0.86
CA LYS A 291 15.08 2.04 1.44
C LYS A 291 15.03 2.03 2.97
N THR A 292 16.19 1.85 3.59
CA THR A 292 16.34 2.00 5.03
C THR A 292 16.18 3.46 5.47
N PHE A 293 16.06 3.70 6.76
CA PHE A 293 15.99 5.06 7.28
C PHE A 293 17.27 5.87 7.00
N ASP A 294 18.45 5.23 7.03
CA ASP A 294 19.72 5.88 6.70
C ASP A 294 19.86 6.22 5.22
N GLU A 295 19.39 5.33 4.33
CA GLU A 295 19.34 5.60 2.90
C GLU A 295 18.35 6.73 2.60
N LEU A 296 17.17 6.74 3.25
CA LEU A 296 16.21 7.82 3.13
C LEU A 296 16.78 9.15 3.67
N ARG A 297 17.55 9.13 4.75
CA ARG A 297 18.28 10.33 5.25
C ARG A 297 19.17 10.92 4.16
N THR A 298 19.96 10.06 3.50
CA THR A 298 20.87 10.48 2.42
C THR A 298 20.08 11.12 1.26
N ASP A 299 18.95 10.54 0.89
CA ASP A 299 18.10 11.08 -0.17
C ASP A 299 17.36 12.36 0.24
N ILE A 300 16.92 12.48 1.48
CA ILE A 300 16.32 13.71 2.05
C ILE A 300 17.29 14.89 1.97
N ASP A 301 18.58 14.64 2.15
CA ASP A 301 19.66 15.64 2.06
C ASP A 301 20.15 15.87 0.61
N SER A 302 19.58 15.18 -0.39
CA SER A 302 19.94 15.32 -1.80
C SER A 302 19.77 16.77 -2.30
N LYS A 303 20.57 17.15 -3.31
CA LYS A 303 20.40 18.41 -4.03
C LYS A 303 19.23 18.37 -5.01
N ASP A 304 18.85 17.17 -5.45
CA ASP A 304 17.71 16.96 -6.35
C ASP A 304 16.40 17.11 -5.56
N THR A 305 15.58 18.08 -5.98
CA THR A 305 14.32 18.41 -5.32
C THR A 305 13.28 17.30 -5.44
N TYR A 306 13.31 16.52 -6.50
CA TYR A 306 12.41 15.38 -6.70
C TYR A 306 12.80 14.23 -5.77
N VAL A 307 14.09 13.87 -5.74
CA VAL A 307 14.60 12.79 -4.89
C VAL A 307 14.30 13.06 -3.41
N LYS A 308 14.61 14.27 -2.93
CA LYS A 308 14.38 14.62 -1.53
C LYS A 308 12.89 14.74 -1.15
N GLY A 309 12.03 15.14 -2.08
CA GLY A 309 10.58 15.15 -1.89
C GLY A 309 10.05 13.73 -1.72
N LEU A 310 10.39 12.86 -2.68
CA LEU A 310 10.02 11.45 -2.69
C LEU A 310 10.52 10.70 -1.44
N ALA A 311 11.74 10.97 -1.01
CA ALA A 311 12.32 10.35 0.18
C ALA A 311 11.57 10.76 1.46
N LEU A 312 11.17 12.02 1.60
CA LEU A 312 10.41 12.48 2.76
C LEU A 312 8.98 11.93 2.76
N GLU A 313 8.34 11.79 1.59
CA GLU A 313 7.05 11.10 1.45
C GLU A 313 7.18 9.63 1.88
N ALA A 314 8.16 8.89 1.36
CA ALA A 314 8.42 7.49 1.73
C ALA A 314 8.72 7.34 3.23
N PHE A 315 9.54 8.22 3.78
CA PHE A 315 9.83 8.28 5.22
C PHE A 315 8.55 8.47 6.02
N SER A 316 7.69 9.40 5.64
CA SER A 316 6.44 9.67 6.35
C SER A 316 5.52 8.46 6.36
N ILE A 317 5.41 7.76 5.22
CA ILE A 317 4.60 6.55 5.12
C ILE A 317 5.15 5.44 6.02
N LYS A 318 6.48 5.24 6.03
CA LYS A 318 7.10 4.26 6.94
C LYS A 318 6.77 4.58 8.40
N VAL A 319 6.94 5.81 8.81
CA VAL A 319 6.69 6.27 10.20
C VAL A 319 5.22 6.05 10.59
N MET A 320 4.28 6.39 9.73
CA MET A 320 2.85 6.18 10.00
C MET A 320 2.49 4.69 10.07
N ARG A 321 3.10 3.84 9.24
CA ARG A 321 2.89 2.39 9.30
C ARG A 321 3.53 1.75 10.53
N ILE A 322 4.67 2.25 11.00
CA ILE A 322 5.29 1.81 12.27
C ILE A 322 4.29 1.92 13.42
N ILE A 323 3.54 3.00 13.50
CA ILE A 323 2.49 3.17 14.53
C ILE A 323 1.18 2.45 14.17
N GLY A 324 1.18 1.68 13.07
CA GLY A 324 0.10 0.80 12.65
C GLY A 324 -1.12 1.53 12.12
N LEU A 325 -0.94 2.65 11.45
CA LEU A 325 -2.00 3.26 10.66
C LEU A 325 -2.16 2.52 9.32
N ASP A 326 -3.40 2.37 8.91
CA ASP A 326 -3.76 1.76 7.63
C ASP A 326 -3.61 2.78 6.52
N PHE A 327 -2.74 2.48 5.55
CA PHE A 327 -2.49 3.35 4.42
C PHE A 327 -3.68 3.34 3.46
N ILE A 328 -4.18 4.52 3.08
CA ILE A 328 -5.29 4.68 2.15
C ILE A 328 -4.76 5.03 0.76
N LYS A 329 -4.05 6.16 0.64
CA LYS A 329 -3.48 6.62 -0.64
C LYS A 329 -2.46 7.74 -0.47
N THR A 330 -1.66 7.95 -1.54
CA THR A 330 -0.76 9.09 -1.67
C THR A 330 -1.27 10.09 -2.70
N ARG A 331 -0.72 11.31 -2.63
CA ARG A 331 -0.89 12.39 -3.64
C ARG A 331 -2.35 12.59 -4.03
N TYR A 332 -3.21 12.60 -3.01
CA TYR A 332 -4.63 12.80 -3.25
C TYR A 332 -4.89 14.22 -3.74
N ARG A 333 -5.37 14.30 -4.98
CA ARG A 333 -5.85 15.53 -5.59
C ARG A 333 -7.34 15.39 -5.86
N ASP A 334 -8.12 16.32 -5.34
CA ASP A 334 -9.54 16.40 -5.66
C ASP A 334 -9.77 17.73 -6.43
N ILE A 335 -10.49 17.64 -7.54
CA ILE A 335 -10.85 18.79 -8.37
C ILE A 335 -11.71 19.78 -7.58
N GLN A 336 -12.54 19.30 -6.64
CA GLN A 336 -13.40 20.11 -5.79
C GLN A 336 -12.63 20.99 -4.79
N ILE A 337 -11.37 20.64 -4.49
CA ILE A 337 -10.47 21.40 -3.61
C ILE A 337 -9.46 22.27 -4.37
N GLY A 338 -9.78 22.63 -5.62
CA GLY A 338 -8.93 23.53 -6.40
C GLY A 338 -7.55 22.94 -6.76
N GLY A 339 -7.42 21.62 -6.86
CA GLY A 339 -6.19 20.92 -7.18
C GLY A 339 -5.16 20.88 -6.06
N ALA A 340 -5.55 21.15 -4.83
CA ALA A 340 -4.69 20.98 -3.67
C ALA A 340 -4.34 19.48 -3.48
N GLU A 341 -3.11 19.20 -3.09
CA GLU A 341 -2.57 17.84 -2.95
C GLU A 341 -2.23 17.58 -1.48
N VAL A 342 -2.63 16.40 -0.99
CA VAL A 342 -2.20 15.84 0.30
C VAL A 342 -1.23 14.71 -0.01
N ASP A 343 -0.07 14.68 0.67
CA ASP A 343 0.99 13.75 0.35
C ASP A 343 0.62 12.30 0.71
N ALA A 344 -0.04 12.08 1.87
CA ALA A 344 -0.55 10.75 2.24
C ALA A 344 -1.77 10.82 3.16
N LEU A 345 -2.67 9.83 3.02
CA LEU A 345 -3.84 9.62 3.87
C LEU A 345 -3.76 8.24 4.53
N PHE A 346 -4.16 8.20 5.79
CA PHE A 346 -4.25 6.99 6.60
C PHE A 346 -5.54 6.97 7.40
N ASP A 347 -6.02 5.77 7.71
CA ASP A 347 -7.09 5.57 8.66
C ASP A 347 -6.59 4.77 9.87
N SER A 348 -7.27 4.92 10.99
CA SER A 348 -7.15 4.05 12.15
C SER A 348 -8.53 3.68 12.61
N THR A 349 -8.77 2.38 12.74
CA THR A 349 -10.01 1.80 13.29
C THR A 349 -9.82 1.32 14.72
N ARG A 350 -8.65 1.57 15.31
CA ARG A 350 -8.33 1.14 16.68
C ARG A 350 -9.07 1.97 17.70
N LEU A 351 -9.88 1.34 18.53
CA LEU A 351 -10.70 1.93 19.57
C LEU A 351 -11.74 2.94 19.06
N ALA A 352 -11.39 3.78 18.12
CA ALA A 352 -12.27 4.74 17.44
C ALA A 352 -11.72 5.06 16.06
N TYR A 353 -12.61 5.28 15.11
CA TYR A 353 -12.20 5.70 13.76
C TYR A 353 -11.56 7.09 13.81
N SER A 354 -10.41 7.21 13.17
CA SER A 354 -9.76 8.51 12.92
C SER A 354 -9.05 8.50 11.57
N ARG A 355 -9.18 9.60 10.84
CA ARG A 355 -8.47 9.84 9.58
C ARG A 355 -7.32 10.80 9.80
N TRP A 356 -6.16 10.41 9.30
CA TRP A 356 -4.90 11.13 9.41
C TRP A 356 -4.46 11.60 8.03
N GLN A 357 -4.27 12.91 7.84
CA GLN A 357 -3.61 13.46 6.67
C GLN A 357 -2.18 13.84 7.01
N VAL A 358 -1.25 13.47 6.14
CA VAL A 358 0.17 13.75 6.29
C VAL A 358 0.61 14.69 5.19
N GLN A 359 1.24 15.77 5.59
CA GLN A 359 1.86 16.73 4.68
C GLN A 359 3.35 16.83 4.96
N CYS A 360 4.14 16.59 3.94
CA CYS A 360 5.60 16.64 3.96
C CYS A 360 6.11 17.97 3.45
N LYS A 361 7.02 18.60 4.16
CA LYS A 361 7.65 19.87 3.74
C LYS A 361 9.17 19.77 3.91
N ASN A 362 9.87 19.57 2.81
CA ASN A 362 11.33 19.63 2.79
C ASN A 362 11.81 21.10 2.63
N THR A 363 11.58 21.88 3.68
CA THR A 363 11.88 23.33 3.72
C THR A 363 12.49 23.71 5.05
N LYS A 364 13.27 24.80 5.09
CA LYS A 364 13.86 25.29 6.34
C LYS A 364 12.82 25.74 7.36
N ALA A 365 11.69 26.26 6.90
CA ALA A 365 10.64 26.75 7.77
C ALA A 365 9.26 26.50 7.17
N VAL A 366 8.33 25.98 7.97
CA VAL A 366 6.90 25.85 7.64
C VAL A 366 6.18 27.09 8.16
N THR A 367 5.51 27.79 7.25
CA THR A 367 4.79 29.04 7.52
C THR A 367 3.34 28.80 7.95
N ILE A 368 2.69 29.84 8.45
CA ILE A 368 1.26 29.82 8.80
C ILE A 368 0.39 29.42 7.61
N ASP A 369 0.69 29.93 6.40
CA ASP A 369 -0.11 29.66 5.20
C ASP A 369 -0.09 28.17 4.83
N MET A 370 1.04 27.49 5.03
CA MET A 370 1.19 26.06 4.80
C MET A 370 0.30 25.26 5.77
N VAL A 371 0.26 25.64 7.05
CA VAL A 371 -0.61 24.99 8.03
C VAL A 371 -2.07 25.31 7.76
N ALA A 372 -2.42 26.54 7.43
CA ALA A 372 -3.78 26.96 7.14
C ALA A 372 -4.37 26.23 5.93
N LYS A 373 -3.56 25.98 4.90
CA LYS A 373 -3.94 25.16 3.75
C LYS A 373 -4.38 23.77 4.21
N GLU A 374 -3.58 23.10 5.04
CA GLU A 374 -3.89 21.73 5.50
C GLU A 374 -5.13 21.69 6.43
N VAL A 375 -5.31 22.73 7.25
CA VAL A 375 -6.54 22.89 8.05
C VAL A 375 -7.77 23.03 7.15
N GLY A 376 -7.68 23.79 6.07
CA GLY A 376 -8.77 23.90 5.09
C GLY A 376 -9.08 22.56 4.42
N LEU A 377 -8.06 21.78 4.07
CA LEU A 377 -8.19 20.46 3.44
C LEU A 377 -8.79 19.43 4.40
N SER A 378 -8.48 19.49 5.69
CA SER A 378 -8.95 18.51 6.68
C SER A 378 -10.47 18.44 6.77
N HIS A 379 -11.17 19.54 6.55
CA HIS A 379 -12.64 19.57 6.54
C HIS A 379 -13.20 18.73 5.37
N MET A 380 -12.64 18.86 4.20
CA MET A 380 -13.10 18.13 3.00
C MET A 380 -12.69 16.65 3.04
N LEU A 381 -11.50 16.37 3.54
CA LEU A 381 -11.01 15.00 3.71
C LEU A 381 -11.61 14.29 4.93
N LYS A 382 -12.35 15.01 5.76
CA LYS A 382 -12.89 14.54 7.04
C LYS A 382 -11.79 14.03 7.98
N SER A 383 -10.63 14.69 7.94
CA SER A 383 -9.47 14.31 8.75
C SER A 383 -9.63 14.78 10.19
N ASN A 384 -9.29 13.91 11.13
CA ASN A 384 -9.28 14.21 12.57
C ASN A 384 -7.89 14.64 13.04
N VAL A 385 -6.86 14.20 12.30
CA VAL A 385 -5.46 14.45 12.62
C VAL A 385 -4.73 14.95 11.39
N ILE A 386 -3.98 16.05 11.55
CA ILE A 386 -3.01 16.54 10.56
C ILE A 386 -1.61 16.26 11.11
N VAL A 387 -0.77 15.64 10.30
CA VAL A 387 0.66 15.48 10.58
C VAL A 387 1.45 16.39 9.66
N MET A 388 2.05 17.44 10.22
CA MET A 388 3.01 18.29 9.51
C MET A 388 4.42 17.72 9.74
N MET A 389 4.98 17.07 8.73
CA MET A 389 6.32 16.51 8.76
C MET A 389 7.30 17.38 7.99
N THR A 390 8.37 17.82 8.62
CA THR A 390 9.33 18.71 7.97
C THR A 390 10.78 18.44 8.37
N THR A 391 11.70 18.62 7.42
CA THR A 391 13.15 18.60 7.65
C THR A 391 13.68 19.91 8.24
N GLY A 392 12.82 20.88 8.43
CA GLY A 392 13.11 22.15 9.11
C GLY A 392 12.29 22.28 10.40
N HIS A 393 11.80 23.48 10.63
CA HIS A 393 10.99 23.81 11.82
C HIS A 393 9.72 24.58 11.44
N LEU A 394 8.71 24.55 12.30
CA LEU A 394 7.56 25.46 12.15
C LEU A 394 7.91 26.82 12.75
N THR A 395 7.51 27.88 12.06
CA THR A 395 7.65 29.25 12.60
C THR A 395 6.83 29.44 13.86
N SER A 396 7.16 30.46 14.69
CA SER A 396 6.41 30.76 15.91
C SER A 396 4.95 31.07 15.62
N GLU A 397 4.69 31.76 14.49
CA GLU A 397 3.35 32.11 14.02
C GLU A 397 2.57 30.86 13.60
N ALA A 398 3.20 29.92 12.87
CA ALA A 398 2.60 28.66 12.50
C ALA A 398 2.22 27.82 13.73
N LYS A 399 3.10 27.76 14.74
CA LYS A 399 2.82 27.07 16.01
C LYS A 399 1.67 27.69 16.79
N LYS A 400 1.61 29.03 16.87
CA LYS A 400 0.50 29.77 17.50
C LYS A 400 -0.81 29.53 16.77
N TYR A 401 -0.78 29.55 15.44
CA TYR A 401 -1.97 29.28 14.64
C TYR A 401 -2.47 27.83 14.84
N ALA A 402 -1.59 26.85 14.73
CA ALA A 402 -1.94 25.43 14.94
C ALA A 402 -2.52 25.20 16.35
N ARG A 403 -1.95 25.86 17.38
CA ARG A 403 -2.47 25.80 18.74
C ARG A 403 -3.90 26.36 18.81
N ARG A 404 -4.15 27.52 18.23
CA ARG A 404 -5.48 28.14 18.20
C ARG A 404 -6.51 27.25 17.49
N ILE A 405 -6.15 26.65 16.36
CA ILE A 405 -7.02 25.70 15.67
C ILE A 405 -7.36 24.49 16.55
N MET A 406 -6.39 23.96 17.31
CA MET A 406 -6.64 22.86 18.24
C MET A 406 -7.50 23.28 19.46
N GLU A 407 -7.44 24.55 19.86
CA GLU A 407 -8.32 25.12 20.90
C GLU A 407 -9.77 25.26 20.39
N ASP A 408 -9.93 25.77 19.17
CA ASP A 408 -11.24 26.15 18.61
C ASP A 408 -11.96 24.97 17.92
N MET A 409 -11.24 23.91 17.50
CA MET A 409 -11.75 22.81 16.66
C MET A 409 -11.42 21.44 17.25
N ASN A 410 -12.24 20.46 16.90
CA ASN A 410 -11.94 19.05 17.20
C ASN A 410 -10.94 18.45 16.19
N LEU A 411 -9.82 19.12 16.01
CA LEU A 411 -8.74 18.71 15.12
C LEU A 411 -7.45 18.59 15.95
N CYS A 412 -6.63 17.58 15.66
CA CYS A 412 -5.30 17.41 16.24
C CYS A 412 -4.24 17.72 15.19
N ILE A 413 -3.30 18.61 15.51
CA ILE A 413 -2.19 18.96 14.61
C ILE A 413 -0.88 18.50 15.26
N LEU A 414 -0.25 17.48 14.66
CA LEU A 414 1.01 16.92 15.09
C LEU A 414 2.14 17.53 14.26
N MET A 415 3.23 17.92 14.91
CA MET A 415 4.34 18.64 14.30
C MET A 415 5.63 17.82 14.46
N ILE A 416 5.97 17.02 13.45
CA ILE A 416 7.23 16.27 13.39
C ILE A 416 8.25 17.14 12.68
N GLN A 417 9.21 17.67 13.43
CA GLN A 417 10.22 18.61 12.96
C GLN A 417 11.58 17.92 12.81
N LYS A 418 12.60 18.68 12.39
CA LYS A 418 13.93 18.18 12.09
C LYS A 418 14.48 17.25 13.19
N GLU A 419 14.43 17.68 14.44
CA GLU A 419 14.98 16.92 15.57
C GLU A 419 14.22 15.61 15.78
N ASP A 420 12.90 15.61 15.52
CA ASP A 420 12.06 14.42 15.59
C ASP A 420 12.39 13.45 14.45
N VAL A 421 12.57 13.97 13.22
CA VAL A 421 12.98 13.19 12.04
C VAL A 421 14.34 12.53 12.28
N GLU A 422 15.33 13.28 12.79
CA GLU A 422 16.65 12.75 13.12
C GLU A 422 16.55 11.64 14.18
N SER A 423 15.77 11.86 15.24
CA SER A 423 15.56 10.84 16.30
C SER A 423 14.89 9.57 15.76
N ILE A 424 13.95 9.68 14.83
CA ILE A 424 13.29 8.52 14.21
C ILE A 424 14.26 7.77 13.29
N ILE A 425 15.13 8.47 12.57
CA ILE A 425 16.16 7.84 11.74
C ILE A 425 17.14 7.04 12.59
N GLU A 426 17.60 7.61 13.69
CA GLU A 426 18.52 6.94 14.63
C GLU A 426 17.85 5.77 15.35
N ASN A 427 16.59 5.92 15.74
CA ASN A 427 15.81 4.86 16.38
C ASN A 427 14.33 4.98 15.97
N PRO A 428 13.83 4.16 15.04
CA PRO A 428 12.45 4.23 14.56
C PRO A 428 11.38 4.10 15.65
N THR A 429 11.70 3.46 16.77
CA THR A 429 10.75 3.31 17.89
C THR A 429 10.54 4.62 18.67
N SER A 430 11.39 5.62 18.50
CA SER A 430 11.26 6.95 19.13
C SER A 430 9.98 7.69 18.74
N ILE A 431 9.35 7.29 17.61
CA ILE A 431 8.06 7.87 17.19
C ILE A 431 6.98 7.76 18.27
N VAL A 432 6.99 6.70 19.06
CA VAL A 432 6.03 6.51 20.17
C VAL A 432 6.17 7.62 21.20
N ASP A 433 7.39 7.95 21.60
CA ASP A 433 7.65 9.01 22.59
C ASP A 433 7.34 10.40 22.00
N ILE A 434 7.65 10.61 20.72
CA ILE A 434 7.33 11.84 20.01
C ILE A 434 5.82 12.07 20.00
N LEU A 435 5.04 11.06 19.62
CA LEU A 435 3.59 11.16 19.58
C LEU A 435 2.97 11.31 20.97
N ASN A 436 3.47 10.59 21.98
CA ASN A 436 3.01 10.73 23.36
C ASN A 436 3.25 12.14 23.90
N ARG A 437 4.42 12.74 23.61
CA ARG A 437 4.72 14.13 23.96
C ARG A 437 3.74 15.09 23.27
N GLN A 438 3.47 14.91 21.99
CA GLN A 438 2.55 15.75 21.23
C GLN A 438 1.09 15.57 21.67
N ALA A 439 0.65 14.35 21.93
CA ALA A 439 -0.68 14.05 22.44
C ALA A 439 -0.90 14.70 23.83
N THR A 440 0.13 14.63 24.69
CA THR A 440 0.09 15.30 26.02
C THR A 440 0.01 16.82 25.89
N ALA A 441 0.72 17.40 24.93
CA ALA A 441 0.64 18.83 24.63
C ALA A 441 -0.77 19.21 24.09
N ALA A 442 -1.31 18.42 23.14
CA ALA A 442 -2.65 18.63 22.61
C ALA A 442 -3.73 18.52 23.69
N LYS A 443 -3.61 17.54 24.61
CA LYS A 443 -4.50 17.42 25.76
C LYS A 443 -4.54 18.69 26.61
N LYS A 444 -3.37 19.30 26.89
CA LYS A 444 -3.29 20.55 27.66
C LYS A 444 -3.94 21.74 26.93
N ILE A 445 -3.84 21.77 25.59
CA ILE A 445 -4.47 22.81 24.76
C ILE A 445 -6.00 22.67 24.78
N LYS A 446 -6.51 21.43 24.75
CA LYS A 446 -7.95 21.10 24.69
C LYS A 446 -8.61 20.96 26.06
N LEU A 447 -7.94 21.36 27.15
CA LEU A 447 -8.58 21.39 28.46
C LEU A 447 -9.80 22.37 28.42
N LEU A 448 -10.96 21.85 28.78
CA LEU A 448 -12.11 22.68 28.99
C LEU A 448 -11.81 23.60 30.19
N HIS A 449 -11.90 24.89 30.00
CA HIS A 449 -11.89 25.82 31.11
C HIS A 449 -13.27 25.68 31.78
N ASP A 450 -13.30 25.15 33.01
CA ASP A 450 -14.48 25.25 33.85
C ASP A 450 -14.78 26.75 33.96
N GLY A 451 -15.91 27.17 33.39
CA GLY A 451 -16.28 28.56 33.34
C GLY A 451 -16.34 29.10 34.76
N GLU A 452 -15.56 30.13 35.05
CA GLU A 452 -15.77 31.02 36.17
C GLU A 452 -17.03 31.87 35.97
#